data_42746ddae3f9dd6db99859a0e28619b6
#
_entry.id   42746ddae3f9dd6db99859a0e28619b6
#
_cell.length_a   1.000
_cell.length_b   1.000
_cell.length_c   1.000
_cell.angle_alpha   90.00
_cell.angle_beta   90.00
_cell.angle_gamma   90.00
#
_symmetry.space_group_name_H-M   'P 1'
#
loop_
_entity.id
_entity.type
_entity.pdbx_description
1 polymer ?
#
loop_
_entity_poly.entity_id
_entity_poly.type
_entity_poly.pdbx_seq_one_letter_code
_entity_poly.pdbx_strand_id
1 'polypeptide(L)'
;MEGKLRELIGKPGVWLYIQSSSGWFKNVEILEVGEDILTFRYESESETDRKIWEKTTRISNVSEIEARLVVVPKPNNSQMADIRGQLSRLLQQESSPEADDRMH
;
A
#
# COMPACT_ATOMS: atom_id res chain seq x y z
N MET A 1 -15.66 6.73 -1.70
CA MET A 1 -14.28 7.11 -2.13
C MET A 1 -13.65 8.12 -1.19
N GLU A 2 -14.37 9.16 -0.83
CA GLU A 2 -13.81 10.17 0.05
C GLU A 2 -13.38 9.63 1.40
N GLY A 3 -14.18 8.77 2.00
CA GLY A 3 -13.84 8.18 3.29
C GLY A 3 -12.57 7.36 3.23
N LYS A 4 -12.39 6.60 2.14
CA LYS A 4 -11.18 5.80 1.97
C LYS A 4 -9.95 6.68 1.80
N LEU A 5 -10.08 7.76 1.05
CA LEU A 5 -8.98 8.68 0.86
C LEU A 5 -8.56 9.32 2.19
N ARG A 6 -9.53 9.66 3.04
CA ARG A 6 -9.22 10.23 4.35
C ARG A 6 -8.46 9.25 5.24
N GLU A 7 -8.81 7.98 5.16
CA GLU A 7 -8.10 6.96 5.92
C GLU A 7 -6.64 6.83 5.51
N LEU A 8 -6.34 7.19 4.27
CA LEU A 8 -4.99 7.00 3.73
C LEU A 8 -4.11 8.23 3.85
N ILE A 9 -4.60 9.32 4.46
CA ILE A 9 -3.77 10.51 4.64
C ILE A 9 -2.51 10.15 5.40
N GLY A 10 -1.37 10.55 4.85
CA GLY A 10 -0.06 10.30 5.45
C GLY A 10 0.47 8.90 5.35
N LYS A 11 -0.28 7.97 4.75
CA LYS A 11 0.17 6.59 4.64
C LYS A 11 1.02 6.39 3.40
N PRO A 12 2.06 5.54 3.48
CA PRO A 12 2.90 5.27 2.32
C PRO A 12 2.28 4.21 1.42
N GLY A 13 2.81 4.12 0.20
CA GLY A 13 2.43 3.03 -0.69
C GLY A 13 1.05 3.15 -1.29
N VAL A 14 0.55 4.36 -1.45
CA VAL A 14 -0.78 4.59 -2.03
C VAL A 14 -0.62 4.88 -3.52
N TRP A 15 -1.40 4.20 -4.33
CA TRP A 15 -1.44 4.44 -5.78
C TRP A 15 -2.83 4.93 -6.14
N LEU A 16 -2.88 5.97 -6.97
CA LEU A 16 -4.14 6.55 -7.42
C LEU A 16 -4.22 6.56 -8.92
N TYR A 17 -5.31 6.08 -9.48
CA TYR A 17 -5.57 6.24 -10.91
C TYR A 17 -6.39 7.51 -11.10
N ILE A 18 -5.81 8.47 -11.81
CA ILE A 18 -6.45 9.76 -12.05
C ILE A 18 -6.97 9.77 -13.48
N GLN A 19 -8.28 9.82 -13.61
CA GLN A 19 -8.93 9.68 -14.90
C GLN A 19 -8.54 10.78 -15.88
N SER A 20 -8.49 12.02 -15.42
CA SER A 20 -8.13 13.13 -16.29
C SER A 20 -6.71 13.05 -16.82
N SER A 21 -5.82 12.37 -16.12
CA SER A 21 -4.45 12.16 -16.56
C SER A 21 -4.24 10.81 -17.23
N SER A 22 -5.27 9.97 -17.23
CA SER A 22 -5.25 8.63 -17.83
C SER A 22 -4.07 7.80 -17.35
N GLY A 23 -3.79 7.82 -16.08
CA GLY A 23 -2.67 7.06 -15.58
C GLY A 23 -2.64 6.92 -14.07
N TRP A 24 -1.75 6.05 -13.65
CA TRP A 24 -1.51 5.79 -12.24
C TRP A 24 -0.46 6.74 -11.69
N PHE A 25 -0.75 7.29 -10.52
CA PHE A 25 0.24 7.99 -9.72
C PHE A 25 0.64 7.05 -8.60
N LYS A 26 1.91 6.64 -8.60
CA LYS A 26 2.40 5.59 -7.72
C LYS A 26 3.11 6.17 -6.52
N ASN A 27 2.92 5.52 -5.37
CA ASN A 27 3.60 5.89 -4.13
C ASN A 27 3.38 7.36 -3.78
N VAL A 28 2.13 7.78 -3.87
CA VAL A 28 1.77 9.15 -3.52
C VAL A 28 1.55 9.23 -2.02
N GLU A 29 1.65 10.46 -1.50
CA GLU A 29 1.26 10.75 -0.13
C GLU A 29 0.05 11.67 -0.17
N ILE A 30 -1.07 11.21 0.38
CA ILE A 30 -2.27 12.03 0.43
C ILE A 30 -2.08 13.05 1.54
N LEU A 31 -2.24 14.31 1.21
CA LEU A 31 -2.03 15.40 2.15
C LEU A 31 -3.33 15.92 2.73
N GLU A 32 -4.35 16.06 1.89
CA GLU A 32 -5.59 16.69 2.30
C GLU A 32 -6.75 16.14 1.49
N VAL A 33 -7.87 15.91 2.15
CA VAL A 33 -9.10 15.47 1.49
C VAL A 33 -10.22 16.41 1.93
N GLY A 34 -10.74 17.19 0.99
CA GLY A 34 -11.89 18.05 1.24
C GLY A 34 -13.18 17.39 0.79
N GLU A 35 -14.25 18.16 0.65
CA GLU A 35 -15.53 17.61 0.25
C GLU A 35 -15.50 17.05 -1.17
N ASP A 36 -14.78 17.70 -2.06
CA ASP A 36 -14.75 17.33 -3.47
C ASP A 36 -13.33 17.39 -4.02
N ILE A 37 -12.35 17.70 -3.17
CA ILE A 37 -11.00 17.99 -3.60
C ILE A 37 -10.03 17.12 -2.85
N LEU A 38 -9.02 16.64 -3.58
CA LEU A 38 -7.94 15.82 -3.06
C LEU A 38 -6.62 16.47 -3.42
N THR A 39 -5.74 16.59 -2.43
CA THR A 39 -4.38 17.06 -2.66
C THR A 39 -3.41 15.95 -2.25
N PHE A 40 -2.48 15.63 -3.13
CA PHE A 40 -1.48 14.63 -2.84
C PHE A 40 -0.14 15.02 -3.42
N ARG A 41 0.91 14.42 -2.88
CA ARG A 41 2.29 14.66 -3.29
C ARG A 41 2.82 13.42 -3.99
N TYR A 42 3.56 13.62 -5.07
CA TYR A 42 4.18 12.51 -5.78
C TYR A 42 5.53 12.95 -6.31
N GLU A 43 6.34 11.97 -6.68
CA GLU A 43 7.69 12.22 -7.20
C GLU A 43 7.80 11.79 -8.63
N SER A 44 8.60 12.51 -9.40
CA SER A 44 9.01 12.08 -10.71
C SER A 44 10.52 12.18 -10.81
N GLU A 45 11.12 11.18 -11.45
CA GLU A 45 12.57 11.14 -11.59
C GLU A 45 12.97 11.14 -13.04
N SER A 46 14.06 11.84 -13.32
CA SER A 46 14.74 11.76 -14.60
C SER A 46 16.18 11.33 -14.34
N GLU A 47 16.97 11.23 -15.41
CA GLU A 47 18.37 10.85 -15.23
C GLU A 47 19.15 11.85 -14.42
N THR A 48 18.75 13.11 -14.42
CA THR A 48 19.54 14.18 -13.82
C THR A 48 18.96 14.73 -12.54
N ASP A 49 17.64 14.54 -12.29
CA ASP A 49 17.07 15.12 -11.09
C ASP A 49 15.82 14.36 -10.64
N ARG A 50 15.36 14.75 -9.47
CA ARG A 50 14.15 14.22 -8.87
C ARG A 50 13.29 15.41 -8.49
N LYS A 51 12.03 15.38 -8.92
CA LYS A 51 11.09 16.45 -8.64
C LYS A 51 9.97 15.95 -7.76
N ILE A 52 9.57 16.80 -6.84
CA ILE A 52 8.43 16.51 -5.96
C ILE A 52 7.31 17.46 -6.37
N TRP A 53 6.15 16.88 -6.63
CA TRP A 53 5.00 17.62 -7.11
C TRP A 53 3.85 17.51 -6.12
N GLU A 54 3.08 18.57 -6.02
CA GLU A 54 1.83 18.53 -5.29
C GLU A 54 0.71 18.73 -6.30
N LYS A 55 -0.25 17.82 -6.31
CA LYS A 55 -1.35 17.87 -7.25
C LYS A 55 -2.67 17.95 -6.50
N THR A 56 -3.51 18.88 -6.94
CA THR A 56 -4.88 19.00 -6.41
C THR A 56 -5.84 18.63 -7.53
N THR A 57 -6.75 17.71 -7.27
CA THR A 57 -7.71 17.26 -8.25
C THR A 57 -9.04 17.02 -7.58
N ARG A 58 -10.10 16.85 -8.37
CA ARG A 58 -11.40 16.49 -7.82
C ARG A 58 -11.40 15.03 -7.43
N ILE A 59 -12.10 14.70 -6.35
CA ILE A 59 -12.21 13.31 -5.93
C ILE A 59 -12.88 12.47 -7.01
N SER A 60 -13.80 13.06 -7.78
CA SER A 60 -14.46 12.35 -8.86
C SER A 60 -13.50 11.92 -9.98
N ASN A 61 -12.30 12.48 -10.06
CA ASN A 61 -11.29 12.05 -11.00
C ASN A 61 -10.52 10.82 -10.55
N VAL A 62 -10.68 10.40 -9.30
CA VAL A 62 -10.01 9.19 -8.81
C VAL A 62 -10.87 8.00 -9.16
N SER A 63 -10.41 7.20 -10.09
CA SER A 63 -11.15 6.01 -10.52
C SER A 63 -10.85 4.82 -9.66
N GLU A 64 -9.61 4.66 -9.22
CA GLU A 64 -9.18 3.52 -8.43
C GLU A 64 -8.12 3.93 -7.43
N ILE A 65 -8.11 3.23 -6.32
CA ILE A 65 -7.13 3.40 -5.27
C ILE A 65 -6.52 2.03 -4.99
N GLU A 66 -5.18 1.99 -4.91
CA GLU A 66 -4.49 0.81 -4.40
C GLU A 66 -3.63 1.24 -3.23
N ALA A 67 -3.65 0.48 -2.19
CA ALA A 67 -2.84 0.78 -1.00
C ALA A 67 -2.06 -0.46 -0.62
N ARG A 68 -0.74 -0.30 -0.51
CA ARG A 68 0.13 -1.40 -0.13
C ARG A 68 -0.01 -1.65 1.37
N LEU A 69 -0.40 -2.88 1.71
CA LEU A 69 -0.61 -3.23 3.12
C LEU A 69 0.69 -3.64 3.79
N VAL A 70 1.52 -4.38 3.08
CA VAL A 70 2.73 -4.91 3.68
C VAL A 70 3.75 -5.22 2.58
N VAL A 71 5.02 -5.11 2.92
CA VAL A 71 6.11 -5.51 2.02
C VAL A 71 6.72 -6.77 2.58
N VAL A 72 6.71 -7.84 1.78
CA VAL A 72 7.32 -9.11 2.16
C VAL A 72 8.56 -9.30 1.32
N PRO A 73 9.73 -9.49 1.94
CA PRO A 73 10.94 -9.70 1.16
C PRO A 73 10.83 -10.95 0.30
N LYS A 74 11.51 -10.95 -0.82
CA LYS A 74 11.53 -12.09 -1.73
C LYS A 74 12.80 -12.89 -1.44
N PRO A 75 12.71 -13.96 -0.63
CA PRO A 75 13.88 -14.68 -0.20
C PRO A 75 14.40 -15.64 -1.26
N ASN A 76 15.65 -16.07 -1.08
CA ASN A 76 16.17 -17.18 -1.86
C ASN A 76 15.58 -18.50 -1.30
N ASN A 77 15.98 -19.63 -1.88
CA ASN A 77 15.40 -20.91 -1.50
C ASN A 77 15.61 -21.25 -0.03
N SER A 78 16.79 -20.97 0.50
CA SER A 78 17.06 -21.24 1.92
C SER A 78 16.23 -20.39 2.83
N GLN A 79 16.13 -19.12 2.52
CA GLN A 79 15.34 -18.20 3.32
C GLN A 79 13.85 -18.56 3.27
N MET A 80 13.41 -19.05 2.12
CA MET A 80 12.02 -19.42 1.97
C MET A 80 11.63 -20.57 2.91
N ALA A 81 12.51 -21.54 3.06
CA ALA A 81 12.27 -22.66 3.98
C ALA A 81 12.16 -22.15 5.42
N ASP A 82 13.05 -21.24 5.81
CA ASP A 82 13.03 -20.68 7.16
C ASP A 82 11.74 -19.90 7.42
N ILE A 83 11.33 -19.12 6.45
CA ILE A 83 10.11 -18.31 6.58
C ILE A 83 8.90 -19.21 6.71
N ARG A 84 8.82 -20.25 5.92
CA ARG A 84 7.71 -21.20 6.01
C ARG A 84 7.65 -21.86 7.38
N GLY A 85 8.80 -22.22 7.91
CA GLY A 85 8.86 -22.80 9.24
C GLY A 85 8.36 -21.86 10.31
N GLN A 86 8.75 -20.61 10.22
CA GLN A 86 8.31 -19.60 11.18
C GLN A 86 6.81 -19.37 11.10
N LEU A 87 6.28 -19.28 9.90
CA LEU A 87 4.85 -19.08 9.72
C LEU A 87 4.05 -20.26 10.25
N SER A 88 4.52 -21.46 9.99
CA SER A 88 3.85 -22.66 10.50
C SER A 88 3.79 -22.66 12.01
N ARG A 89 4.87 -22.30 12.66
CA ARG A 89 4.91 -22.26 14.11
C ARG A 89 3.95 -21.21 14.67
N LEU A 90 3.90 -20.03 14.03
CA LEU A 90 2.99 -18.99 14.47
C LEU A 90 1.54 -19.41 14.32
N LEU A 91 1.22 -20.03 13.21
CA LEU A 91 -0.15 -20.50 12.99
C LEU A 91 -0.55 -21.57 13.98
N GLN A 92 0.36 -22.46 14.32
CA GLN A 92 0.09 -23.49 15.32
C GLN A 92 -0.14 -22.89 16.67
N GLN A 93 0.63 -21.87 17.03
CA GLN A 93 0.44 -21.20 18.32
C GLN A 93 -0.92 -20.53 18.41
N GLU A 94 -1.39 -19.97 17.31
CA GLU A 94 -2.67 -19.30 17.32
C GLU A 94 -3.83 -20.27 17.30
N SER A 95 -3.69 -21.35 16.57
CA SER A 95 -4.82 -22.24 16.39
C SER A 95 -4.96 -23.26 17.50
N SER A 96 -3.99 -23.41 18.37
CA SER A 96 -4.09 -24.42 19.29
C SER A 96 -4.02 -23.99 20.52
N PRO A 97 -4.82 -23.91 21.19
CA PRO A 97 -4.59 -24.34 22.43
C PRO A 97 -4.72 -25.74 22.52
N GLU A 98 -5.29 -26.34 21.91
CA GLU A 98 -5.37 -27.59 22.15
C GLU A 98 -4.78 -28.38 21.22
N ALA A 99 -4.47 -28.35 20.74
CA ALA A 99 -3.97 -29.05 19.99
C ALA A 99 -3.01 -29.40 19.76
N ASP A 100 -3.32 -29.21 19.95
CA ASP A 100 -2.81 -29.64 19.55
C ASP A 100 -2.44 -30.31 19.04
N ASP A 101 -2.37 -30.57 19.24
CA ASP A 101 -1.99 -31.30 18.76
C ASP A 101 -1.98 -31.76 17.79
N ARG A 102 -2.31 -31.65 17.45
CA ARG A 102 -2.45 -32.01 16.46
C ARG A 102 -1.81 -31.97 15.51
N MET A 103 -1.49 -31.93 15.48
CA MET A 103 -1.05 -31.85 14.66
C MET A 103 -0.83 -32.13 13.84
N HIS A 104 -0.77 -32.23 13.58
CA HIS A 104 -0.60 -32.46 12.80
C HIS A 104 -0.23 -32.53 12.42
#